data_328b03585f554f285e794971d1c0d92e
#
_entry.id   328b03585f554f285e794971d1c0d92e
#
_cell.length_a   1.000
_cell.length_b   1.000
_cell.length_c   1.000
_cell.angle_alpha   90.00
_cell.angle_beta   90.00
_cell.angle_gamma   90.00
#
_symmetry.space_group_name_H-M   'P 1'
#
loop_
_entity.id
_entity.type
_entity.pdbx_description
1 polymer ?
#
loop_
_entity_poly.entity_id
_entity_poly.type
_entity_poly.pdbx_seq_one_letter_code
_entity_poly.pdbx_strand_id
1 'polypeptide(L)'
;ISMSELAWIAEARRHIGLREVKGAKHNQTIVDWLKRLKAWWSDDETAWCGTFVAQCLQYGDRGIPKYWYRAKDYLNYGTRLESPAYGCIVVFERVGGGHVGFVVGRDQSGNLMVLGGNQGDAVNIRPFAPSRVAGYRWPSYSTGVTSLPNTSRYNLPIIGSDGRVSVNEA
;
A
#
# COMPACT_ATOMS: atom_id res chain seq x y z
N ILE A 1 4.45 -22.62 14.20
CA ILE A 1 5.52 -22.01 13.40
C ILE A 1 5.03 -20.68 12.87
N SER A 2 5.68 -19.60 13.29
CA SER A 2 5.36 -18.29 12.75
C SER A 2 5.90 -18.18 11.33
N MET A 3 5.11 -17.60 10.45
CA MET A 3 5.56 -17.30 9.09
C MET A 3 6.49 -16.08 9.13
N SER A 4 7.56 -16.11 8.34
CA SER A 4 8.40 -14.94 8.17
C SER A 4 7.60 -13.81 7.56
N GLU A 5 7.92 -12.58 7.93
CA GLU A 5 7.27 -11.41 7.35
C GLU A 5 7.64 -11.29 5.87
N LEU A 6 6.67 -10.89 5.05
CA LEU A 6 6.90 -10.58 3.65
C LEU A 6 7.84 -9.38 3.55
N ALA A 7 8.83 -9.47 2.66
CA ALA A 7 9.87 -8.44 2.58
C ALA A 7 9.30 -7.04 2.32
N TRP A 8 8.29 -6.93 1.45
CA TRP A 8 7.68 -5.63 1.15
C TRP A 8 6.83 -5.10 2.31
N ILE A 9 6.29 -5.98 3.16
CA ILE A 9 5.55 -5.56 4.35
C ILE A 9 6.53 -5.16 5.46
N ALA A 10 7.64 -5.88 5.62
CA ALA A 10 8.68 -5.49 6.58
C ALA A 10 9.20 -4.09 6.24
N GLU A 11 9.43 -3.81 4.96
CA GLU A 11 9.86 -2.48 4.51
C GLU A 11 8.79 -1.42 4.79
N ALA A 12 7.52 -1.74 4.51
CA ALA A 12 6.43 -0.81 4.78
C ALA A 12 6.33 -0.49 6.27
N ARG A 13 6.47 -1.49 7.13
CA ARG A 13 6.40 -1.29 8.59
C ARG A 13 7.55 -0.44 9.12
N ARG A 14 8.73 -0.51 8.50
CA ARG A 14 9.88 0.32 8.90
C ARG A 14 9.58 1.82 8.80
N HIS A 15 8.67 2.21 7.91
CA HIS A 15 8.37 3.61 7.63
C HIS A 15 7.13 4.12 8.36
N ILE A 16 6.47 3.30 9.19
CA ILE A 16 5.33 3.77 9.99
C ILE A 16 5.75 4.98 10.82
N GLY A 17 4.95 6.05 10.72
CA GLY A 17 5.23 7.32 11.39
C GLY A 17 5.88 8.37 10.51
N LEU A 18 6.37 7.98 9.32
CA LEU A 18 6.91 8.94 8.35
C LEU A 18 5.79 9.86 7.87
N ARG A 19 6.06 11.15 7.81
CA ARG A 19 5.08 12.17 7.41
C ARG A 19 5.66 13.06 6.32
N GLU A 20 4.80 13.52 5.40
CA GLU A 20 5.23 14.56 4.47
C GLU A 20 5.49 15.87 5.23
N VAL A 21 6.33 16.73 4.65
CA VAL A 21 6.70 18.03 5.20
C VAL A 21 6.08 19.10 4.33
N LYS A 22 5.21 19.92 4.90
CA LYS A 22 4.57 21.02 4.17
C LYS A 22 5.56 22.12 3.85
N GLY A 23 5.35 22.79 2.71
CA GLY A 23 6.15 23.92 2.26
C GLY A 23 7.39 23.54 1.47
N ALA A 24 8.42 24.37 1.53
CA ALA A 24 9.64 24.22 0.72
C ALA A 24 10.54 23.06 1.17
N LYS A 25 10.40 22.63 2.43
CA LYS A 25 11.19 21.51 2.96
C LYS A 25 10.39 20.24 2.79
N HIS A 26 10.79 19.39 1.85
CA HIS A 26 10.13 18.11 1.62
C HIS A 26 10.74 17.03 2.51
N ASN A 27 9.99 15.95 2.76
CA ASN A 27 10.54 14.78 3.44
C ASN A 27 11.56 14.13 2.52
N GLN A 28 12.82 14.11 2.95
CA GLN A 28 13.91 13.63 2.11
C GLN A 28 13.75 12.14 1.75
N THR A 29 13.18 11.33 2.65
CA THR A 29 12.95 9.92 2.36
C THR A 29 12.00 9.75 1.17
N ILE A 30 10.89 10.50 1.15
CA ILE A 30 9.93 10.45 0.05
C ILE A 30 10.59 10.93 -1.25
N VAL A 31 11.36 12.02 -1.18
CA VAL A 31 12.10 12.54 -2.34
C VAL A 31 13.08 11.50 -2.88
N ASP A 32 13.78 10.79 -1.99
CA ASP A 32 14.72 9.73 -2.40
C ASP A 32 14.00 8.56 -3.08
N TRP A 33 12.80 8.20 -2.60
CA TRP A 33 11.98 7.19 -3.29
C TRP A 33 11.65 7.61 -4.71
N LEU A 34 11.24 8.87 -4.88
CA LEU A 34 10.90 9.41 -6.19
C LEU A 34 12.11 9.37 -7.13
N LYS A 35 13.30 9.71 -6.64
CA LYS A 35 14.53 9.62 -7.44
C LYS A 35 14.83 8.20 -7.89
N ARG A 36 14.73 7.22 -6.98
CA ARG A 36 14.97 5.82 -7.31
C ARG A 36 13.95 5.28 -8.31
N LEU A 37 12.70 5.73 -8.21
CA LEU A 37 11.63 5.35 -9.13
C LEU A 37 11.68 6.14 -10.43
N LYS A 38 12.62 7.09 -10.55
CA LYS A 38 12.81 7.95 -11.74
C LYS A 38 11.59 8.81 -12.05
N ALA A 39 10.95 9.34 -11.00
CA ALA A 39 9.87 10.29 -11.14
C ALA A 39 10.40 11.60 -11.73
N TRP A 40 9.54 12.27 -12.51
CA TRP A 40 9.89 13.58 -13.06
C TRP A 40 9.64 14.73 -12.08
N TRP A 41 8.96 14.47 -10.96
CA TRP A 41 8.74 15.44 -9.88
C TRP A 41 9.55 15.03 -8.65
N SER A 42 9.75 15.96 -7.72
CA SER A 42 10.63 15.75 -6.57
C SER A 42 10.06 16.31 -5.26
N ASP A 43 8.74 16.58 -5.20
CA ASP A 43 8.10 17.06 -3.98
C ASP A 43 7.35 15.93 -3.27
N ASP A 44 7.16 16.05 -1.96
CA ASP A 44 6.39 15.10 -1.16
C ASP A 44 4.92 15.51 -1.00
N GLU A 45 4.50 16.62 -1.59
CA GLU A 45 3.11 17.09 -1.52
C GLU A 45 2.23 16.48 -2.62
N THR A 46 2.83 16.01 -3.73
CA THR A 46 2.11 15.23 -4.73
C THR A 46 1.71 13.89 -4.09
N ALA A 47 0.49 13.44 -4.34
CA ALA A 47 -0.03 12.20 -3.76
C ALA A 47 0.99 11.06 -3.91
N TRP A 48 1.34 10.40 -2.81
CA TRP A 48 2.45 9.45 -2.77
C TRP A 48 2.07 8.06 -2.29
N CYS A 49 0.77 7.72 -2.27
CA CYS A 49 0.36 6.37 -1.88
C CYS A 49 0.92 5.30 -2.85
N GLY A 50 0.86 5.56 -4.16
CA GLY A 50 1.44 4.67 -5.16
C GLY A 50 2.96 4.62 -5.07
N THR A 51 3.61 5.75 -4.83
CA THR A 51 5.06 5.84 -4.62
C THR A 51 5.50 4.96 -3.46
N PHE A 52 4.77 5.02 -2.35
CA PHE A 52 5.09 4.22 -1.17
C PHE A 52 4.99 2.72 -1.49
N VAL A 53 3.88 2.30 -2.11
CA VAL A 53 3.68 0.89 -2.48
C VAL A 53 4.78 0.43 -3.43
N ALA A 54 5.10 1.23 -4.45
CA ALA A 54 6.12 0.87 -5.45
C ALA A 54 7.49 0.66 -4.80
N GLN A 55 7.92 1.55 -3.92
CA GLN A 55 9.23 1.41 -3.30
C GLN A 55 9.29 0.19 -2.38
N CYS A 56 8.19 -0.12 -1.67
CA CYS A 56 8.12 -1.33 -0.85
C CYS A 56 8.24 -2.59 -1.71
N LEU A 57 7.52 -2.63 -2.84
CA LEU A 57 7.58 -3.76 -3.76
C LEU A 57 8.98 -3.95 -4.33
N GLN A 58 9.65 -2.89 -4.77
CA GLN A 58 11.01 -2.98 -5.28
C GLN A 58 11.99 -3.46 -4.22
N TYR A 59 11.84 -2.99 -2.99
CA TYR A 59 12.65 -3.45 -1.87
C TYR A 59 12.47 -4.95 -1.63
N GLY A 60 11.26 -5.46 -1.82
CA GLY A 60 10.93 -6.88 -1.69
C GLY A 60 11.21 -7.72 -2.94
N ASP A 61 11.95 -7.19 -3.91
CA ASP A 61 12.28 -7.83 -5.16
C ASP A 61 11.04 -8.21 -5.98
N ARG A 62 10.04 -7.34 -5.94
CA ARG A 62 8.81 -7.48 -6.71
C ARG A 62 8.74 -6.43 -7.82
N GLY A 63 7.98 -6.74 -8.88
CA GLY A 63 7.74 -5.80 -9.96
C GLY A 63 6.77 -4.70 -9.54
N ILE A 64 6.69 -3.65 -10.36
CA ILE A 64 5.76 -2.53 -10.14
C ILE A 64 5.04 -2.23 -11.46
N PRO A 65 3.83 -1.66 -11.42
CA PRO A 65 3.15 -1.28 -12.64
C PRO A 65 3.87 -0.12 -13.35
N LYS A 66 3.62 0.01 -14.64
CA LYS A 66 4.23 1.08 -15.45
C LYS A 66 3.92 2.47 -14.86
N TYR A 67 2.66 2.68 -14.46
CA TYR A 67 2.21 3.94 -13.87
C TYR A 67 2.06 3.79 -12.36
N TRP A 68 3.15 3.39 -11.71
CA TRP A 68 3.22 3.07 -10.27
C TRP A 68 2.75 4.23 -9.38
N TYR A 69 2.77 5.45 -9.86
CA TYR A 69 2.32 6.63 -9.11
C TYR A 69 0.81 6.83 -9.11
N ARG A 70 0.08 6.03 -9.90
CA ARG A 70 -1.39 6.07 -9.96
C ARG A 70 -1.97 4.87 -9.21
N ALA A 71 -2.75 5.16 -8.15
CA ALA A 71 -3.33 4.09 -7.33
C ALA A 71 -4.10 3.07 -8.17
N LYS A 72 -4.95 3.54 -9.09
CA LYS A 72 -5.79 2.65 -9.90
C LYS A 72 -5.02 1.82 -10.91
N ASP A 73 -3.80 2.19 -11.23
CA ASP A 73 -2.99 1.41 -12.17
C ASP A 73 -2.56 0.07 -11.58
N TYR A 74 -2.59 -0.05 -10.26
CA TYR A 74 -2.34 -1.34 -9.59
C TYR A 74 -3.42 -2.38 -9.90
N LEU A 75 -4.57 -1.98 -10.44
CA LEU A 75 -5.58 -2.93 -10.93
C LEU A 75 -5.15 -3.64 -12.20
N ASN A 76 -4.14 -3.12 -12.91
CA ASN A 76 -3.58 -3.72 -14.12
C ASN A 76 -2.28 -4.48 -13.85
N TYR A 77 -2.04 -4.85 -12.60
CA TYR A 77 -0.77 -5.39 -12.13
C TYR A 77 -1.01 -6.64 -11.26
N GLY A 78 -0.04 -7.55 -11.31
CA GLY A 78 -0.03 -8.72 -10.43
C GLY A 78 -1.15 -9.71 -10.69
N THR A 79 -1.41 -10.56 -9.72
CA THR A 79 -2.46 -11.58 -9.80
C THR A 79 -3.70 -11.09 -9.05
N ARG A 80 -4.84 -11.12 -9.72
CA ARG A 80 -6.12 -10.76 -9.09
C ARG A 80 -6.49 -11.78 -8.02
N LEU A 81 -6.89 -11.29 -6.84
CA LEU A 81 -7.42 -12.11 -5.75
C LEU A 81 -8.90 -11.78 -5.55
N GLU A 82 -9.69 -12.82 -5.26
CA GLU A 82 -11.12 -12.66 -4.99
C GLU A 82 -11.39 -12.14 -3.58
N SER A 83 -10.47 -12.37 -2.65
CA SER A 83 -10.58 -11.95 -1.26
C SER A 83 -9.22 -11.49 -0.75
N PRO A 84 -9.17 -10.70 0.35
CA PRO A 84 -7.91 -10.16 0.82
C PRO A 84 -7.03 -11.21 1.48
N ALA A 85 -5.75 -11.21 1.12
CA ALA A 85 -4.72 -11.99 1.77
C ALA A 85 -3.76 -11.04 2.49
N TYR A 86 -3.18 -11.46 3.61
CA TYR A 86 -2.20 -10.66 4.33
C TYR A 86 -1.05 -10.30 3.41
N GLY A 87 -0.78 -9.01 3.29
CA GLY A 87 0.31 -8.49 2.46
C GLY A 87 -0.10 -8.20 1.01
N CYS A 88 -1.34 -8.48 0.61
CA CYS A 88 -1.79 -8.16 -0.74
C CYS A 88 -1.97 -6.64 -0.91
N ILE A 89 -1.87 -6.21 -2.18
CA ILE A 89 -2.20 -4.85 -2.56
C ILE A 89 -3.72 -4.71 -2.58
N VAL A 90 -4.23 -3.60 -2.05
CA VAL A 90 -5.65 -3.25 -2.11
C VAL A 90 -5.79 -1.87 -2.73
N VAL A 91 -6.71 -1.75 -3.69
CA VAL A 91 -7.03 -0.48 -4.36
C VAL A 91 -8.43 -0.07 -3.97
N PHE A 92 -8.58 1.19 -3.57
CA PHE A 92 -9.85 1.77 -3.17
C PHE A 92 -10.29 2.84 -4.14
N GLU A 93 -11.59 2.93 -4.35
CA GLU A 93 -12.20 4.06 -5.03
C GLU A 93 -12.32 5.25 -4.09
N ARG A 94 -12.11 6.45 -4.64
CA ARG A 94 -12.46 7.70 -3.97
C ARG A 94 -12.85 8.73 -5.01
N VAL A 95 -13.53 9.81 -4.58
CA VAL A 95 -13.91 10.91 -5.47
C VAL A 95 -12.63 11.56 -6.04
N GLY A 96 -12.53 11.61 -7.36
CA GLY A 96 -11.39 12.21 -8.04
C GLY A 96 -10.17 11.32 -8.19
N GLY A 97 -10.25 10.04 -7.83
CA GLY A 97 -9.10 9.14 -7.98
C GLY A 97 -9.26 7.84 -7.23
N GLY A 98 -8.18 7.40 -6.61
CA GLY A 98 -8.13 6.16 -5.85
C GLY A 98 -7.08 6.22 -4.77
N HIS A 99 -7.01 5.16 -3.97
CA HIS A 99 -5.97 4.96 -2.98
C HIS A 99 -5.46 3.54 -3.09
N VAL A 100 -4.19 3.31 -2.74
CA VAL A 100 -3.57 1.98 -2.77
C VAL A 100 -2.74 1.78 -1.50
N GLY A 101 -2.79 0.58 -0.97
CA GLY A 101 -2.01 0.19 0.20
C GLY A 101 -1.92 -1.33 0.29
N PHE A 102 -1.49 -1.81 1.46
CA PHE A 102 -1.36 -3.25 1.74
C PHE A 102 -2.31 -3.67 2.85
N VAL A 103 -2.97 -4.81 2.67
CA VAL A 103 -3.81 -5.40 3.72
C VAL A 103 -2.91 -6.09 4.75
N VAL A 104 -3.03 -5.71 6.01
CA VAL A 104 -2.26 -6.32 7.10
C VAL A 104 -3.16 -6.90 8.20
N GLY A 105 -4.47 -6.86 8.02
CA GLY A 105 -5.41 -7.44 8.98
C GLY A 105 -6.81 -6.94 8.76
N ARG A 106 -7.66 -7.25 9.73
CA ARG A 106 -9.01 -6.65 9.84
C ARG A 106 -9.23 -6.25 11.28
N ASP A 107 -10.13 -5.30 11.51
CA ASP A 107 -10.43 -4.87 12.86
C ASP A 107 -11.62 -5.68 13.43
N GLN A 108 -12.01 -5.35 14.67
CA GLN A 108 -13.10 -6.01 15.38
C GLN A 108 -14.47 -5.82 14.72
N SER A 109 -14.60 -4.85 13.81
CA SER A 109 -15.85 -4.54 13.10
C SER A 109 -15.85 -5.03 11.65
N GLY A 110 -14.80 -5.74 11.23
CA GLY A 110 -14.68 -6.27 9.86
C GLY A 110 -14.11 -5.30 8.86
N ASN A 111 -13.62 -4.14 9.27
CA ASN A 111 -12.92 -3.22 8.39
C ASN A 111 -11.55 -3.79 8.03
N LEU A 112 -11.06 -3.48 6.84
CA LEU A 112 -9.70 -3.84 6.44
C LEU A 112 -8.72 -2.91 7.16
N MET A 113 -7.66 -3.50 7.73
CA MET A 113 -6.56 -2.71 8.30
C MET A 113 -5.49 -2.58 7.23
N VAL A 114 -5.26 -1.35 6.80
CA VAL A 114 -4.43 -1.05 5.62
C VAL A 114 -3.20 -0.25 6.02
N LEU A 115 -2.04 -0.81 5.69
CA LEU A 115 -0.75 -0.15 5.82
C LEU A 115 -0.46 0.58 4.51
N GLY A 116 -0.43 1.89 4.56
CA GLY A 116 -0.25 2.68 3.36
C GLY A 116 0.40 4.02 3.61
N GLY A 117 0.86 4.63 2.54
CA GLY A 117 1.40 5.98 2.54
C GLY A 117 0.32 7.00 2.20
N ASN A 118 0.56 8.23 2.59
CA ASN A 118 -0.36 9.35 2.34
C ASN A 118 -1.74 9.14 2.98
N GLN A 119 -1.77 8.45 4.11
CA GLN A 119 -2.98 8.25 4.91
C GLN A 119 -2.98 9.29 6.03
N GLY A 120 -3.64 10.44 5.78
CA GLY A 120 -3.48 11.64 6.62
C GLY A 120 -2.06 12.18 6.52
N ASP A 121 -1.50 12.21 5.31
CA ASP A 121 -0.14 12.70 4.98
C ASP A 121 0.98 11.91 5.67
N ALA A 122 0.72 10.66 6.02
CA ALA A 122 1.68 9.83 6.77
C ALA A 122 1.62 8.36 6.33
N VAL A 123 2.63 7.60 6.74
CA VAL A 123 2.62 6.13 6.69
C VAL A 123 2.03 5.62 8.00
N ASN A 124 0.95 4.88 7.91
CA ASN A 124 0.30 4.29 9.09
C ASN A 124 -0.59 3.11 8.70
N ILE A 125 -1.18 2.49 9.72
CA ILE A 125 -2.21 1.46 9.53
C ILE A 125 -3.55 2.08 9.93
N ARG A 126 -4.53 2.09 9.00
CA ARG A 126 -5.84 2.68 9.22
C ARG A 126 -6.93 1.70 8.79
N PRO A 127 -8.10 1.75 9.43
CA PRO A 127 -9.25 0.96 8.99
C PRO A 127 -9.90 1.57 7.73
N PHE A 128 -10.28 0.69 6.79
CA PHE A 128 -10.98 1.06 5.57
C PHE A 128 -12.20 0.17 5.40
N ALA A 129 -13.32 0.77 4.99
CA ALA A 129 -14.54 0.02 4.72
C ALA A 129 -14.34 -0.90 3.50
N PRO A 130 -14.67 -2.21 3.60
CA PRO A 130 -14.53 -3.13 2.46
C PRO A 130 -15.36 -2.70 1.26
N SER A 131 -16.45 -1.96 1.45
CA SER A 131 -17.31 -1.49 0.37
C SER A 131 -16.59 -0.54 -0.60
N ARG A 132 -15.46 0.05 -0.20
CA ARG A 132 -14.69 0.94 -1.06
C ARG A 132 -13.68 0.21 -1.94
N VAL A 133 -13.51 -1.10 -1.79
CA VAL A 133 -12.49 -1.86 -2.50
C VAL A 133 -12.83 -1.96 -3.98
N ALA A 134 -11.88 -1.57 -4.84
CA ALA A 134 -11.95 -1.80 -6.27
C ALA A 134 -11.34 -3.16 -6.66
N GLY A 135 -10.35 -3.61 -5.93
CA GLY A 135 -9.74 -4.92 -6.17
C GLY A 135 -8.55 -5.21 -5.27
N TYR A 136 -8.19 -6.49 -5.25
CA TYR A 136 -7.01 -6.99 -4.55
C TYR A 136 -6.05 -7.58 -5.57
N ARG A 137 -4.74 -7.40 -5.35
CA ARG A 137 -3.69 -7.92 -6.25
C ARG A 137 -2.56 -8.52 -5.43
N TRP A 138 -2.00 -9.64 -5.91
CA TRP A 138 -0.80 -10.21 -5.33
C TRP A 138 0.40 -9.81 -6.20
N PRO A 139 1.50 -9.35 -5.59
CA PRO A 139 2.63 -8.84 -6.35
C PRO A 139 3.28 -9.89 -7.25
N SER A 140 3.59 -9.52 -8.48
CA SER A 140 4.44 -10.33 -9.35
C SER A 140 5.90 -10.15 -8.98
N TYR A 141 6.75 -11.12 -9.37
CA TYR A 141 8.19 -11.00 -9.21
C TYR A 141 8.75 -9.91 -10.13
N SER A 142 9.95 -9.43 -9.83
CA SER A 142 10.62 -8.40 -10.65
C SER A 142 10.83 -8.85 -12.09
N THR A 143 10.89 -10.16 -12.33
CA THR A 143 10.97 -10.74 -13.68
C THR A 143 9.64 -10.67 -14.44
N GLY A 144 8.54 -10.28 -13.78
CA GLY A 144 7.20 -10.27 -14.35
C GLY A 144 6.44 -11.58 -14.16
N VAL A 145 7.07 -12.61 -13.63
CA VAL A 145 6.42 -13.89 -13.33
C VAL A 145 5.36 -13.68 -12.24
N THR A 146 4.16 -14.20 -12.46
CA THR A 146 3.07 -14.08 -11.49
C THR A 146 3.30 -15.00 -10.29
N SER A 147 2.64 -14.66 -9.18
CA SER A 147 2.78 -15.34 -7.90
C SER A 147 1.43 -15.34 -7.20
N LEU A 148 1.23 -16.28 -6.31
CA LEU A 148 0.03 -16.38 -5.47
C LEU A 148 0.44 -16.42 -4.01
N PRO A 149 -0.42 -15.94 -3.10
CA PRO A 149 -0.13 -16.05 -1.67
C PRO A 149 -0.29 -17.51 -1.20
N ASN A 150 0.44 -17.84 -0.14
CA ASN A 150 0.14 -19.05 0.61
C ASN A 150 -1.28 -18.95 1.14
N THR A 151 -2.03 -20.06 1.13
CA THR A 151 -3.45 -20.08 1.52
C THR A 151 -3.68 -19.60 2.96
N SER A 152 -2.70 -19.80 3.86
CA SER A 152 -2.79 -19.30 5.23
C SER A 152 -2.85 -17.78 5.32
N ARG A 153 -2.43 -17.06 4.29
CA ARG A 153 -2.46 -15.59 4.24
C ARG A 153 -3.88 -15.03 4.17
N TYR A 154 -4.87 -15.86 3.79
CA TYR A 154 -6.27 -15.44 3.79
C TYR A 154 -6.88 -15.38 5.20
N ASN A 155 -6.20 -15.91 6.20
CA ASN A 155 -6.58 -15.78 7.60
C ASN A 155 -5.98 -14.46 8.14
N LEU A 156 -6.73 -13.36 7.97
CA LEU A 156 -6.26 -12.05 8.39
C LEU A 156 -6.21 -11.95 9.92
N PRO A 157 -5.12 -11.43 10.49
CA PRO A 157 -5.07 -11.18 11.92
C PRO A 157 -6.07 -10.09 12.30
N ILE A 158 -6.62 -10.19 13.52
CA ILE A 158 -7.49 -9.16 14.07
C ILE A 158 -6.61 -8.10 14.73
N ILE A 159 -6.77 -6.86 14.29
CA ILE A 159 -6.03 -5.71 14.82
C ILE A 159 -7.07 -4.71 15.34
N GLY A 160 -6.99 -4.36 16.62
CA GLY A 160 -7.93 -3.40 17.21
C GLY A 160 -7.79 -2.03 16.58
N SER A 161 -8.92 -1.36 16.38
CA SER A 161 -8.97 0.01 15.86
C SER A 161 -10.03 0.81 16.61
N ASP A 162 -10.05 2.14 16.39
CA ASP A 162 -11.09 3.02 16.91
C ASP A 162 -12.39 2.95 16.09
N GLY A 163 -12.39 2.16 15.02
CA GLY A 163 -13.54 1.99 14.12
C GLY A 163 -13.78 3.15 13.17
N ARG A 164 -12.97 4.19 13.24
CA ARG A 164 -13.09 5.37 12.36
C ARG A 164 -12.44 5.10 11.02
N VAL A 165 -13.24 4.67 10.04
CA VAL A 165 -12.72 4.36 8.71
C VAL A 165 -12.13 5.60 8.05
N SER A 166 -11.06 5.41 7.29
CA SER A 166 -10.46 6.48 6.51
C SER A 166 -11.43 6.92 5.41
N VAL A 167 -11.54 8.22 5.21
CA VAL A 167 -12.43 8.80 4.18
C VAL A 167 -11.68 9.75 3.26
N ASN A 168 -10.47 10.18 3.65
CA ASN A 168 -9.66 11.11 2.88
C ASN A 168 -8.18 10.71 3.01
N GLU A 169 -7.64 10.20 1.91
CA GLU A 169 -6.26 9.72 1.82
C GLU A 169 -5.35 10.65 1.01
N ALA A 170 -5.88 11.73 0.52
CA ALA A 170 -5.11 12.66 -0.31
C ALA A 170 -4.24 13.60 0.50
#